data_f569bcd316c1b66a774e6a6e73d6a981
#
_entry.id   f569bcd316c1b66a774e6a6e73d6a981
#
_cell.length_a   1.000
_cell.length_b   1.000
_cell.length_c   1.000
_cell.angle_alpha   90.00
_cell.angle_beta   90.00
_cell.angle_gamma   90.00
#
_symmetry.space_group_name_H-M   'P 1'
#
loop_
_entity.id
_entity.type
_entity.pdbx_description
1 polymer ?
#
loop_
_entity_poly.entity_id
_entity_poly.type
_entity_poly.pdbx_seq_one_letter_code
_entity_poly.pdbx_strand_id
1 'polypeptide(L)'
;MSYDLADGNGLNWGVNLTDGPEQTDSAATNSTAVDNGASSSGGGTGIISVESLASGTATIKVQHSSDDITFADLLTFTNVTGRTSERVSGGTTVNRYVRIQSSTSSAFSNLVFVAQFARL
;
A
#
# COMPACT_ATOMS: atom_id res chain seq x y z
N MET A 1 -13.55 -7.25 2.09
CA MET A 1 -13.24 -7.27 2.47
C MET A 1 -13.05 -7.41 2.72
N SER A 2 -12.94 -7.32 2.75
CA SER A 2 -12.53 -7.41 3.18
C SER A 2 -12.27 -8.20 3.46
N TYR A 3 -12.20 -8.31 3.64
CA TYR A 3 -11.93 -9.03 3.93
C TYR A 3 -12.15 -9.39 4.42
N ASP A 4 -12.62 -9.35 4.55
CA ASP A 4 -12.88 -9.53 5.32
C ASP A 4 -12.65 -10.12 5.76
N LEU A 5 -12.08 -10.16 5.60
CA LEU A 5 -12.18 -10.64 6.42
C LEU A 5 -12.88 -10.43 7.15
N ALA A 6 -13.51 -10.03 6.86
CA ALA A 6 -14.16 -9.76 7.74
C ALA A 6 -15.05 -10.41 8.32
N ASP A 7 -14.98 -10.73 8.49
CA ASP A 7 -15.61 -11.38 8.95
C ASP A 7 -16.18 -11.31 9.96
N GLY A 8 -16.69 -11.34 9.87
CA GLY A 8 -17.63 -11.33 10.87
C GLY A 8 -17.17 -11.40 12.26
N ASN A 9 -16.21 -11.98 12.50
CA ASN A 9 -15.62 -12.07 13.81
C ASN A 9 -14.61 -10.97 14.08
N GLY A 10 -14.65 -9.92 13.29
CA GLY A 10 -13.82 -8.77 13.51
C GLY A 10 -12.38 -8.96 13.09
N LEU A 11 -12.11 -9.99 12.38
CA LEU A 11 -10.76 -10.24 11.91
C LEU A 11 -10.44 -9.51 10.62
N ASN A 12 -11.06 -8.38 10.40
CA ASN A 12 -10.65 -7.51 9.32
C ASN A 12 -9.26 -7.00 9.66
N TRP A 13 -8.27 -7.72 9.18
CA TRP A 13 -6.89 -7.48 9.52
C TRP A 13 -6.39 -6.14 8.99
N GLY A 14 -6.88 -5.73 7.84
CA GLY A 14 -6.46 -4.47 7.25
C GLY A 14 -7.33 -4.10 6.07
N VAL A 15 -6.97 -3.01 5.41
CA VAL A 15 -7.65 -2.54 4.22
C VAL A 15 -6.78 -2.81 3.00
N ASN A 16 -7.44 -3.09 1.88
CA ASN A 16 -6.76 -3.23 0.61
C ASN A 16 -6.46 -1.84 0.06
N LEU A 17 -5.20 -1.56 -0.23
CA LEU A 17 -4.78 -0.27 -0.77
C LEU A 17 -4.69 -0.26 -2.28
N THR A 18 -4.60 -1.43 -2.93
CA THR A 18 -4.58 -1.48 -4.38
C THR A 18 -5.98 -1.24 -4.94
N ASP A 19 -6.04 -0.69 -6.16
CA ASP A 19 -7.30 -0.48 -6.85
C ASP A 19 -7.76 -1.83 -7.40
N GLY A 20 -8.71 -2.45 -6.69
CA GLY A 20 -9.19 -3.78 -7.01
C GLY A 20 -8.41 -4.88 -6.32
N PRO A 21 -8.73 -6.16 -6.61
CA PRO A 21 -8.05 -7.30 -5.99
C PRO A 21 -6.58 -7.40 -6.37
N GLU A 22 -6.20 -6.77 -7.48
CA GLU A 22 -4.83 -6.78 -7.98
C GLU A 22 -4.65 -5.55 -8.85
N GLN A 23 -3.50 -4.88 -8.72
CA GLN A 23 -3.22 -3.67 -9.48
C GLN A 23 -2.07 -3.93 -10.44
N THR A 24 -2.18 -3.40 -11.65
CA THR A 24 -1.12 -3.49 -12.66
C THR A 24 -0.67 -2.09 -13.03
N ASP A 25 0.60 -1.78 -12.79
CA ASP A 25 1.19 -0.48 -13.10
C ASP A 25 2.34 -0.65 -14.09
N SER A 26 2.46 0.29 -15.01
CA SER A 26 3.60 0.36 -15.93
C SER A 26 4.30 1.72 -15.87
N ALA A 27 3.94 2.53 -14.90
CA ALA A 27 4.55 3.82 -14.62
C ALA A 27 4.21 4.20 -13.18
N ALA A 28 4.84 5.22 -12.66
CA ALA A 28 4.55 5.73 -11.32
C ALA A 28 3.05 6.03 -11.19
N THR A 29 2.40 5.41 -10.22
CA THR A 29 0.94 5.46 -10.06
C THR A 29 0.58 5.58 -8.59
N ASN A 30 -0.45 6.38 -8.31
CA ASN A 30 -1.04 6.48 -6.98
C ASN A 30 -2.39 5.77 -7.00
N SER A 31 -2.63 4.90 -6.03
CA SER A 31 -3.95 4.31 -5.88
C SER A 31 -4.93 5.31 -5.29
N THR A 32 -6.22 4.99 -5.36
CA THR A 32 -7.26 5.76 -4.68
C THR A 32 -7.04 5.67 -3.17
N ALA A 33 -7.04 6.81 -2.50
CA ALA A 33 -6.83 6.83 -1.06
C ALA A 33 -8.01 6.23 -0.32
N VAL A 34 -7.70 5.49 0.75
CA VAL A 34 -8.69 4.94 1.65
C VAL A 34 -8.88 5.90 2.81
N ASP A 35 -10.11 6.32 3.04
CA ASP A 35 -10.46 7.24 4.12
C ASP A 35 -10.84 6.45 5.36
N ASN A 36 -10.05 6.59 6.42
CA ASN A 36 -10.32 5.93 7.69
C ASN A 36 -11.29 6.73 8.58
N GLY A 37 -11.60 7.96 8.17
CA GLY A 37 -12.46 8.85 8.95
C GLY A 37 -11.73 9.62 10.04
N ALA A 38 -10.56 9.16 10.47
CA ALA A 38 -9.77 9.81 11.51
C ALA A 38 -8.33 9.30 11.45
N SER A 39 -7.42 10.05 12.04
CA SER A 39 -6.04 9.59 12.23
C SER A 39 -5.96 8.60 13.39
N SER A 40 -4.88 7.85 13.45
CA SER A 40 -4.58 6.93 14.54
C SER A 40 -3.14 7.11 14.99
N SER A 41 -2.83 6.71 16.22
CA SER A 41 -1.56 7.06 16.86
C SER A 41 -0.60 5.87 17.09
N GLY A 42 -0.96 4.69 16.65
CA GLY A 42 -0.16 3.49 16.93
C GLY A 42 0.74 3.03 15.79
N GLY A 43 0.82 3.81 14.70
CA GLY A 43 1.55 3.39 13.52
C GLY A 43 0.77 2.38 12.68
N GLY A 44 1.47 1.66 11.83
CA GLY A 44 0.81 0.70 10.96
C GLY A 44 1.75 -0.35 10.41
N THR A 45 1.15 -1.37 9.82
CA THR A 45 1.85 -2.46 9.13
C THR A 45 1.32 -2.56 7.71
N GLY A 46 2.23 -2.52 6.75
CA GLY A 46 1.92 -2.73 5.34
C GLY A 46 2.46 -4.06 4.87
N ILE A 47 1.71 -4.72 4.01
CA ILE A 47 2.13 -5.96 3.35
C ILE A 47 1.92 -5.79 1.87
N ILE A 48 2.94 -6.14 1.08
CA ILE A 48 2.79 -6.24 -0.37
C ILE A 48 3.03 -7.68 -0.79
N SER A 49 2.33 -8.07 -1.84
CA SER A 49 2.57 -9.32 -2.55
C SER A 49 2.69 -8.99 -4.02
N VAL A 50 3.90 -9.12 -4.56
CA VAL A 50 4.17 -8.82 -5.96
C VAL A 50 4.09 -10.12 -6.73
N GLU A 51 3.13 -10.19 -7.65
CA GLU A 51 2.94 -11.35 -8.50
C GLU A 51 4.02 -11.42 -9.57
N SER A 52 4.29 -10.30 -10.22
CA SER A 52 5.24 -10.24 -11.31
C SER A 52 5.67 -8.81 -11.59
N LEU A 53 6.83 -8.68 -12.20
CA LEU A 53 7.35 -7.43 -12.74
C LEU A 53 8.05 -7.80 -14.05
N ALA A 54 7.53 -7.33 -15.17
CA ALA A 54 8.03 -7.75 -16.48
C ALA A 54 9.43 -7.19 -16.77
N SER A 55 9.69 -5.95 -16.36
CA SER A 55 11.00 -5.35 -16.55
C SER A 55 11.21 -4.18 -15.59
N GLY A 56 12.47 -3.88 -15.31
CA GLY A 56 12.84 -2.71 -14.52
C GLY A 56 12.82 -2.95 -13.03
N THR A 57 12.80 -1.85 -12.30
CA THR A 57 12.77 -1.82 -10.84
C THR A 57 11.70 -0.84 -10.38
N ALA A 58 10.91 -1.22 -9.40
CA ALA A 58 9.87 -0.37 -8.85
C ALA A 58 10.04 -0.21 -7.35
N THR A 59 9.67 0.95 -6.82
CA THR A 59 9.59 1.19 -5.39
C THR A 59 8.12 1.34 -5.01
N ILE A 60 7.68 0.61 -4.00
CA ILE A 60 6.31 0.67 -3.51
C ILE A 60 6.33 1.32 -2.14
N LYS A 61 5.43 2.28 -1.92
CA LYS A 61 5.33 3.01 -0.66
C LYS A 61 3.88 3.09 -0.21
N VAL A 62 3.70 3.07 1.11
CA VAL A 62 2.44 3.50 1.71
C VAL A 62 2.59 4.97 2.06
N GLN A 63 1.65 5.78 1.60
CA GLN A 63 1.63 7.21 1.88
C GLN A 63 0.37 7.58 2.64
N HIS A 64 0.42 8.63 3.42
CA HIS A 64 -0.72 9.11 4.18
C HIS A 64 -0.89 10.62 4.06
N SER A 65 -2.10 11.09 4.35
CA SER A 65 -2.47 12.50 4.25
C SER A 65 -3.59 12.84 5.23
N SER A 66 -3.56 14.06 5.73
CA SER A 66 -4.65 14.58 6.58
C SER A 66 -5.77 15.23 5.75
N ASP A 67 -5.52 15.58 4.50
CA ASP A 67 -6.45 16.37 3.67
C ASP A 67 -6.75 15.74 2.32
N ASP A 68 -6.21 14.56 2.02
CA ASP A 68 -6.37 13.86 0.74
C ASP A 68 -5.79 14.65 -0.45
N ILE A 69 -4.91 15.58 -0.19
CA ILE A 69 -4.29 16.43 -1.21
C ILE A 69 -2.78 16.28 -1.18
N THR A 70 -2.18 16.53 -0.02
CA THR A 70 -0.73 16.44 0.17
C THR A 70 -0.41 15.16 0.92
N PHE A 71 0.34 14.28 0.29
CA PHE A 71 0.71 12.98 0.85
C PHE A 71 2.19 12.95 1.20
N ALA A 72 2.50 12.23 2.27
CA ALA A 72 3.87 11.99 2.71
C ALA A 72 4.11 10.49 2.82
N ASP A 73 5.36 10.08 2.71
CA ASP A 73 5.74 8.68 2.85
C ASP A 73 5.53 8.22 4.29
N LEU A 74 4.87 7.08 4.45
CA LEU A 74 4.69 6.44 5.75
C LEU A 74 5.57 5.21 5.85
N LEU A 75 5.47 4.31 4.89
CA LEU A 75 6.27 3.09 4.82
C LEU A 75 6.87 2.97 3.43
N THR A 76 8.11 2.48 3.36
CA THR A 76 8.78 2.21 2.09
C THR A 76 9.22 0.76 2.07
N PHE A 77 8.81 0.04 1.02
CA PHE A 77 9.22 -1.34 0.83
C PHE A 77 10.56 -1.40 0.08
N THR A 78 11.23 -2.53 0.17
CA THR A 78 12.45 -2.79 -0.58
C THR A 78 12.15 -2.73 -2.08
N ASN A 79 13.09 -2.19 -2.86
CA ASN A 79 12.92 -2.11 -4.31
C ASN A 79 12.55 -3.46 -4.89
N VAL A 80 11.50 -3.46 -5.73
CA VAL A 80 10.97 -4.65 -6.35
C VAL A 80 11.71 -4.89 -7.67
N THR A 81 12.26 -6.08 -7.82
CA THR A 81 12.94 -6.49 -9.06
C THR A 81 12.28 -7.71 -9.68
N GLY A 82 11.27 -8.26 -9.07
CA GLY A 82 10.54 -9.43 -9.54
C GLY A 82 9.51 -9.86 -8.51
N ARG A 83 9.08 -11.10 -8.59
CA ARG A 83 8.11 -11.65 -7.66
C ARG A 83 8.66 -11.64 -6.23
N THR A 84 7.91 -11.07 -5.31
CA THR A 84 8.32 -10.96 -3.92
C THR A 84 7.12 -10.67 -3.02
N SER A 85 7.32 -10.82 -1.72
CA SER A 85 6.39 -10.30 -0.74
C SER A 85 7.16 -9.73 0.43
N GLU A 86 6.60 -8.70 1.06
CA GLU A 86 7.29 -8.02 2.14
C GLU A 86 6.29 -7.42 3.11
N ARG A 87 6.67 -7.35 4.36
CA ARG A 87 5.92 -6.74 5.44
C ARG A 87 6.79 -5.69 6.11
N VAL A 88 6.25 -4.49 6.24
CA VAL A 88 6.96 -3.37 6.88
C VAL A 88 6.05 -2.74 7.90
N SER A 89 6.56 -2.46 9.08
CA SER A 89 5.84 -1.77 10.15
C SER A 89 6.58 -0.52 10.52
N GLY A 90 5.85 0.52 10.93
CA GLY A 90 6.49 1.73 11.38
C GLY A 90 5.52 2.86 11.61
N GLY A 91 6.11 4.03 11.88
CA GLY A 91 5.37 5.24 12.12
C GLY A 91 4.76 5.31 13.50
N THR A 92 4.22 6.46 13.83
CA THR A 92 3.45 6.68 15.05
C THR A 92 2.06 7.16 14.69
N THR A 93 1.94 8.33 14.10
CA THR A 93 0.67 8.85 13.64
C THR A 93 0.45 8.42 12.20
N VAL A 94 -0.68 7.77 11.95
CA VAL A 94 -1.14 7.49 10.60
C VAL A 94 -2.31 8.43 10.34
N ASN A 95 -2.15 9.31 9.35
CA ASN A 95 -3.17 10.30 9.03
C ASN A 95 -4.41 9.63 8.44
N ARG A 96 -5.48 10.40 8.28
CA ARG A 96 -6.80 9.91 7.93
C ARG A 96 -6.84 9.14 6.60
N TYR A 97 -6.12 9.62 5.59
CA TYR A 97 -6.12 9.02 4.25
C TYR A 97 -4.84 8.26 4.02
N VAL A 98 -4.95 7.06 3.45
CA VAL A 98 -3.81 6.19 3.17
C VAL A 98 -3.93 5.67 1.74
N ARG A 99 -2.83 5.67 1.01
CA ARG A 99 -2.78 5.13 -0.34
C ARG A 99 -1.49 4.35 -0.57
N ILE A 100 -1.47 3.56 -1.63
CA ILE A 100 -0.24 2.92 -2.10
C ILE A 100 0.27 3.72 -3.30
N GLN A 101 1.59 3.87 -3.38
CA GLN A 101 2.22 4.49 -4.53
C GLN A 101 3.26 3.53 -5.08
N SER A 102 3.17 3.26 -6.37
CA SER A 102 4.28 2.68 -7.10
C SER A 102 5.06 3.82 -7.74
N SER A 103 6.36 3.85 -7.53
CA SER A 103 7.22 4.84 -8.16
C SER A 103 8.44 4.13 -8.69
N THR A 104 9.09 4.78 -9.63
CA THR A 104 10.22 4.15 -10.30
C THR A 104 11.53 4.77 -9.85
N SER A 105 12.50 3.91 -9.53
CA SER A 105 13.89 4.30 -9.45
C SER A 105 14.54 4.15 -10.83
N SER A 106 13.91 3.39 -11.72
CA SER A 106 14.20 3.28 -13.14
C SER A 106 12.87 2.92 -13.83
N ALA A 107 12.85 2.93 -15.16
CA ALA A 107 11.64 2.55 -15.88
C ALA A 107 11.26 1.11 -15.53
N PHE A 108 9.97 0.83 -15.41
CA PHE A 108 9.45 -0.50 -15.16
C PHE A 108 8.20 -0.74 -15.97
N SER A 109 7.80 -2.00 -16.12
CA SER A 109 6.58 -2.35 -16.81
C SER A 109 5.89 -3.55 -16.16
N ASN A 110 4.55 -3.54 -16.23
CA ASN A 110 3.69 -4.62 -15.78
C ASN A 110 4.01 -5.10 -14.36
N LEU A 111 4.03 -4.16 -13.43
CA LEU A 111 4.10 -4.48 -12.00
C LEU A 111 2.71 -4.91 -11.57
N VAL A 112 2.54 -6.19 -11.26
CA VAL A 112 1.27 -6.76 -10.81
C VAL A 112 1.41 -7.07 -9.32
N PHE A 113 0.60 -6.43 -8.49
CA PHE A 113 0.75 -6.57 -7.06
C PHE A 113 -0.54 -6.28 -6.30
N VAL A 114 -0.56 -6.71 -5.06
CA VAL A 114 -1.60 -6.33 -4.10
C VAL A 114 -0.92 -5.76 -2.86
N ALA A 115 -1.53 -4.77 -2.25
CA ALA A 115 -1.02 -4.15 -1.04
C ALA A 115 -2.13 -3.99 -0.02
N GLN A 116 -1.82 -4.27 1.23
CA GLN A 116 -2.75 -4.14 2.34
C GLN A 116 -2.08 -3.39 3.49
N PHE A 117 -2.89 -2.72 4.29
CA PHE A 117 -2.40 -1.91 5.40
C PHE A 117 -3.31 -2.07 6.60
N ALA A 118 -2.72 -2.23 7.77
CA ALA A 118 -3.42 -2.29 9.04
C ALA A 118 -2.89 -1.20 9.97
N ARG A 119 -3.80 -0.48 10.61
CA ARG A 119 -3.46 0.47 11.67
C ARG A 119 -3.27 -0.28 12.98
N LEU A 120 -2.29 0.12 13.74
CA LEU A 120 -1.99 -0.50 15.02
C LEU A 120 -2.49 0.32 16.20
#